data_50e4f47f77432b5c98a7d9dbbb3274a8
#
_entry.id   50e4f47f77432b5c98a7d9dbbb3274a8
#
_cell.length_a   1.000
_cell.length_b   1.000
_cell.length_c   1.000
_cell.angle_alpha   90.00
_cell.angle_beta   90.00
_cell.angle_gamma   90.00
#
_symmetry.space_group_name_H-M   'P 1'
#
loop_
_entity.id
_entity.type
_entity.pdbx_description
1 polymer ?
#
loop_
_entity_poly.entity_id
_entity_poly.type
_entity_poly.pdbx_seq_one_letter_code
_entity_poly.pdbx_strand_id
1 'polypeptide(L)'
;MARSAGASVQLMAKDGEMATLRLPSGEMRLVRAECRATVGTIGNADHQNVKVGKAGRKRHMGVRPQTRGTAMNPVDHPHGGGEGSTTAGRHPVTPWGVPTLGYRTRKKNKGSDSAIVRGRRRGKGKQR
;
A
#
# COMPACT_ATOMS: atom_id res chain seq x y z
N MET A 1 -6.22 2.54 -12.51
CA MET A 1 -6.61 2.25 -11.11
C MET A 1 -6.73 0.74 -10.99
N ALA A 2 -6.92 0.11 -9.90
CA ALA A 2 -7.16 -1.33 -9.68
C ALA A 2 -6.57 -2.28 -10.76
N ARG A 3 -5.25 -2.47 -10.74
CA ARG A 3 -4.52 -3.32 -11.71
C ARG A 3 -3.96 -4.60 -11.10
N SER A 4 -4.07 -4.76 -9.79
CA SER A 4 -3.60 -5.96 -9.08
C SER A 4 -4.48 -7.17 -9.39
N ALA A 5 -3.92 -8.38 -9.26
CA ALA A 5 -4.65 -9.64 -9.43
C ALA A 5 -5.94 -9.65 -8.58
N GLY A 6 -7.06 -10.01 -9.17
CA GLY A 6 -8.37 -10.06 -8.53
C GLY A 6 -9.00 -8.71 -8.18
N ALA A 7 -8.34 -7.58 -8.49
CA ALA A 7 -8.87 -6.27 -8.16
C ALA A 7 -9.97 -5.82 -9.13
N SER A 8 -10.91 -5.05 -8.60
CA SER A 8 -11.94 -4.38 -9.39
C SER A 8 -12.29 -3.02 -8.78
N VAL A 9 -12.96 -2.19 -9.55
CA VAL A 9 -13.48 -0.89 -9.13
C VAL A 9 -14.97 -0.87 -9.41
N GLN A 10 -15.74 -0.33 -8.48
CA GLN A 10 -17.17 -0.21 -8.63
C GLN A 10 -17.52 1.19 -9.16
N LEU A 11 -18.25 1.25 -10.26
CA LEU A 11 -18.88 2.49 -10.74
C LEU A 11 -20.10 2.79 -9.85
N MET A 12 -20.09 3.93 -9.17
CA MET A 12 -21.16 4.32 -8.25
C MET A 12 -22.19 5.23 -8.92
N ALA A 13 -21.72 6.19 -9.70
CA ALA A 13 -22.56 7.14 -10.40
C ALA A 13 -21.83 7.69 -11.63
N LYS A 14 -22.61 8.14 -12.59
CA LYS A 14 -22.14 8.88 -13.76
C LYS A 14 -22.99 10.15 -13.83
N ASP A 15 -22.33 11.30 -13.72
CA ASP A 15 -23.01 12.60 -13.69
C ASP A 15 -22.26 13.57 -14.61
N GLY A 16 -22.93 13.94 -15.70
CA GLY A 16 -22.37 14.78 -16.74
C GLY A 16 -21.04 14.24 -17.27
N GLU A 17 -20.01 15.05 -17.20
CA GLU A 17 -18.64 14.71 -17.66
C GLU A 17 -17.82 13.88 -16.67
N MET A 18 -18.35 13.62 -15.47
CA MET A 18 -17.64 12.95 -14.39
C MET A 18 -18.29 11.62 -14.01
N ALA A 19 -17.47 10.67 -13.60
CA ALA A 19 -17.91 9.40 -13.04
C ALA A 19 -17.33 9.21 -11.64
N THR A 20 -18.14 8.75 -10.70
CA THR A 20 -17.73 8.45 -9.33
C THR A 20 -17.38 6.97 -9.21
N LEU A 21 -16.16 6.70 -8.82
CA LEU A 21 -15.62 5.35 -8.65
C LEU A 21 -15.36 5.04 -7.19
N ARG A 22 -15.71 3.84 -6.76
CA ARG A 22 -15.31 3.27 -5.48
C ARG A 22 -14.14 2.31 -5.69
N LEU A 23 -12.97 2.69 -5.15
CA LEU A 23 -11.75 1.90 -5.23
C LEU A 23 -11.75 0.73 -4.24
N PRO A 24 -10.90 -0.31 -4.42
CA PRO A 24 -10.77 -1.42 -3.48
C PRO A 24 -10.46 -0.99 -2.04
N SER A 25 -9.76 0.12 -1.85
CA SER A 25 -9.47 0.71 -0.54
C SER A 25 -10.69 1.36 0.15
N GLY A 26 -11.83 1.45 -0.54
CA GLY A 26 -13.03 2.16 -0.08
C GLY A 26 -13.01 3.67 -0.36
N GLU A 27 -11.93 4.19 -0.94
CA GLU A 27 -11.86 5.58 -1.39
C GLU A 27 -12.82 5.82 -2.56
N MET A 28 -13.56 6.91 -2.53
CA MET A 28 -14.41 7.34 -3.64
C MET A 28 -13.75 8.50 -4.36
N ARG A 29 -13.60 8.36 -5.68
CA ARG A 29 -12.96 9.36 -6.52
C ARG A 29 -13.78 9.67 -7.76
N LEU A 30 -13.66 10.93 -8.18
CA LEU A 30 -14.14 11.39 -9.47
C LEU A 30 -13.08 11.10 -10.54
N VAL A 31 -13.54 10.68 -11.69
CA VAL A 31 -12.74 10.55 -12.93
C VAL A 31 -13.58 11.10 -14.10
N ARG A 32 -12.91 11.53 -15.18
CA ARG A 32 -13.63 11.97 -16.38
C ARG A 32 -14.37 10.79 -17.02
N ALA A 33 -15.57 11.03 -17.47
CA ALA A 33 -16.41 10.00 -18.09
C ALA A 33 -15.83 9.44 -19.39
N GLU A 34 -14.98 10.21 -20.07
CA GLU A 34 -14.24 9.80 -21.28
C GLU A 34 -13.20 8.70 -21.02
N CYS A 35 -12.84 8.45 -19.74
CA CYS A 35 -11.82 7.46 -19.42
C CYS A 35 -12.26 6.07 -19.84
N ARG A 36 -11.39 5.38 -20.56
CA ARG A 36 -11.64 3.99 -20.98
C ARG A 36 -11.43 3.05 -19.80
N ALA A 37 -12.25 2.00 -19.75
CA ALA A 37 -12.17 0.96 -18.74
C ALA A 37 -12.48 -0.42 -19.35
N THR A 38 -11.90 -1.46 -18.76
CA THR A 38 -12.26 -2.85 -19.06
C THR A 38 -13.31 -3.29 -18.06
N VAL A 39 -14.41 -3.84 -18.53
CA VAL A 39 -15.50 -4.38 -17.68
C VAL A 39 -15.09 -5.74 -17.13
N GLY A 40 -15.27 -5.94 -15.82
CA GLY A 40 -14.98 -7.18 -15.13
C GLY A 40 -13.95 -7.03 -14.01
N THR A 41 -13.34 -8.13 -13.62
CA THR A 41 -12.28 -8.20 -12.61
C THR A 41 -10.96 -8.64 -13.24
N ILE A 42 -9.85 -8.21 -12.66
CA ILE A 42 -8.53 -8.69 -13.08
C ILE A 42 -8.41 -10.18 -12.74
N GLY A 43 -7.83 -10.95 -13.65
CA GLY A 43 -7.63 -12.37 -13.47
C GLY A 43 -6.63 -12.71 -12.35
N ASN A 44 -6.38 -14.04 -12.16
CA ASN A 44 -5.45 -14.56 -11.17
C ASN A 44 -5.77 -14.12 -9.73
N ALA A 45 -7.04 -14.17 -9.34
CA ALA A 45 -7.52 -13.69 -8.04
C ALA A 45 -6.83 -14.36 -6.85
N ASP A 46 -6.43 -15.63 -7.00
CA ASP A 46 -5.77 -16.39 -5.94
C ASP A 46 -4.27 -16.13 -5.81
N HIS A 47 -3.71 -15.23 -6.60
CA HIS A 47 -2.28 -14.93 -6.58
C HIS A 47 -1.74 -14.59 -5.18
N GLN A 48 -2.51 -13.85 -4.38
CA GLN A 48 -2.15 -13.50 -3.01
C GLN A 48 -2.09 -14.70 -2.05
N ASN A 49 -2.76 -15.81 -2.38
CA ASN A 49 -2.83 -17.02 -1.56
C ASN A 49 -1.68 -17.99 -1.86
N VAL A 50 -0.89 -17.72 -2.90
CA VAL A 50 0.23 -18.58 -3.32
C VAL A 50 1.33 -18.55 -2.28
N LYS A 51 1.63 -19.70 -1.70
CA LYS A 51 2.76 -19.90 -0.79
C LYS A 51 4.01 -20.25 -1.60
N VAL A 52 5.03 -19.42 -1.51
CA VAL A 52 6.29 -19.62 -2.25
C VAL A 52 7.06 -20.83 -1.72
N GLY A 53 6.95 -21.12 -0.43
CA GLY A 53 7.50 -22.33 0.22
C GLY A 53 8.96 -22.20 0.64
N LYS A 54 9.86 -21.83 -0.24
CA LYS A 54 11.30 -21.76 0.04
C LYS A 54 11.96 -20.51 -0.52
N ALA A 55 13.07 -20.10 0.11
CA ALA A 55 13.84 -18.92 -0.29
C ALA A 55 14.38 -19.01 -1.73
N GLY A 56 14.81 -20.19 -2.16
CA GLY A 56 15.30 -20.43 -3.52
C GLY A 56 14.27 -20.07 -4.60
N ARG A 57 12.98 -20.34 -4.35
CA ARG A 57 11.92 -19.98 -5.27
C ARG A 57 11.77 -18.46 -5.41
N LYS A 58 11.90 -17.71 -4.29
CA LYS A 58 11.94 -16.25 -4.33
C LYS A 58 13.16 -15.74 -5.11
N ARG A 59 14.32 -16.40 -4.96
CA ARG A 59 15.52 -16.05 -5.73
C ARG A 59 15.30 -16.20 -7.24
N HIS A 60 14.65 -17.28 -7.68
CA HIS A 60 14.29 -17.47 -9.08
C HIS A 60 13.29 -16.44 -9.61
N MET A 61 12.50 -15.83 -8.73
CA MET A 61 11.60 -14.70 -9.06
C MET A 61 12.34 -13.34 -9.11
N GLY A 62 13.66 -13.32 -8.95
CA GLY A 62 14.46 -12.09 -8.95
C GLY A 62 14.52 -11.35 -7.61
N VAL A 63 13.91 -11.89 -6.55
CA VAL A 63 13.91 -11.26 -5.23
C VAL A 63 15.23 -11.59 -4.51
N ARG A 64 16.04 -10.57 -4.27
CA ARG A 64 17.29 -10.73 -3.51
C ARG A 64 17.03 -10.81 -2.00
N PRO A 65 17.93 -11.47 -1.23
CA PRO A 65 17.88 -11.46 0.23
C PRO A 65 17.92 -10.01 0.78
N GLN A 66 17.19 -9.79 1.85
CA GLN A 66 17.12 -8.48 2.50
C GLN A 66 17.43 -8.63 3.99
N THR A 67 18.31 -7.75 4.50
CA THR A 67 18.67 -7.69 5.91
C THR A 67 17.66 -6.82 6.66
N ARG A 68 17.18 -7.29 7.81
CA ARG A 68 16.28 -6.53 8.69
C ARG A 68 17.09 -5.45 9.43
N GLY A 69 16.47 -4.31 9.71
CA GLY A 69 17.12 -3.25 10.49
C GLY A 69 17.57 -3.68 11.88
N THR A 70 16.85 -4.60 12.53
CA THR A 70 17.23 -5.17 13.84
C THR A 70 18.45 -6.07 13.80
N ALA A 71 18.87 -6.54 12.63
CA ALA A 71 20.09 -7.33 12.42
C ALA A 71 21.29 -6.47 12.00
N MET A 72 21.11 -5.16 11.92
CA MET A 72 22.15 -4.20 11.57
C MET A 72 22.81 -3.62 12.83
N ASN A 73 23.92 -2.90 12.64
CA ASN A 73 24.54 -2.11 13.69
C ASN A 73 23.80 -0.76 13.90
N PRO A 74 23.96 -0.12 15.07
CA PRO A 74 23.30 1.18 15.34
C PRO A 74 23.63 2.27 14.32
N VAL A 75 24.81 2.22 13.72
CA VAL A 75 25.24 3.17 12.68
C VAL A 75 24.46 3.02 11.38
N ASP A 76 23.95 1.81 11.08
CA ASP A 76 23.31 1.49 9.82
C ASP A 76 21.79 1.66 9.85
N HIS A 77 21.18 1.49 11.03
CA HIS A 77 19.73 1.54 11.17
C HIS A 77 19.31 1.97 12.58
N PRO A 78 18.23 2.78 12.73
CA PRO A 78 17.69 3.14 14.04
C PRO A 78 17.25 1.96 14.91
N HIS A 79 17.02 0.78 14.34
CA HIS A 79 16.73 -0.47 15.05
C HIS A 79 17.96 -1.32 15.30
N GLY A 80 19.13 -0.87 14.91
CA GLY A 80 20.37 -1.61 15.03
C GLY A 80 20.86 -1.74 16.47
N GLY A 81 21.75 -2.70 16.69
CA GLY A 81 22.32 -3.04 17.99
C GLY A 81 21.50 -4.09 18.74
N GLY A 82 22.02 -4.49 19.93
CA GLY A 82 21.46 -5.52 20.78
C GLY A 82 22.04 -6.91 20.53
N GLU A 83 21.71 -7.86 21.40
CA GLU A 83 22.14 -9.25 21.33
C GLU A 83 20.97 -10.17 20.95
N GLY A 84 21.23 -11.16 20.09
CA GLY A 84 20.27 -12.18 19.68
C GLY A 84 19.03 -11.60 18.98
N SER A 85 17.85 -12.08 19.34
CA SER A 85 16.58 -11.59 18.84
C SER A 85 16.10 -10.38 19.63
N THR A 86 16.66 -9.21 19.34
CA THR A 86 16.25 -7.96 20.00
C THR A 86 14.99 -7.39 19.39
N THR A 87 14.19 -6.71 20.22
CA THR A 87 13.12 -5.83 19.77
C THR A 87 13.73 -4.48 19.34
N ALA A 88 13.04 -3.76 18.46
CA ALA A 88 13.54 -2.46 18.00
C ALA A 88 13.68 -1.39 19.11
N GLY A 89 13.15 -1.63 20.30
CA GLY A 89 13.16 -0.72 21.45
C GLY A 89 12.41 0.61 21.22
N ARG A 90 11.76 0.78 20.09
CA ARG A 90 11.05 1.99 19.65
C ARG A 90 9.98 1.65 18.63
N HIS A 91 9.15 2.62 18.28
CA HIS A 91 8.21 2.45 17.17
C HIS A 91 8.95 2.13 15.86
N PRO A 92 8.41 1.23 15.01
CA PRO A 92 9.05 0.85 13.77
C PRO A 92 9.27 2.05 12.86
N VAL A 93 10.49 2.21 12.40
CA VAL A 93 10.90 3.29 11.49
C VAL A 93 11.72 2.74 10.32
N THR A 94 11.84 3.54 9.27
CA THR A 94 12.72 3.28 8.14
C THR A 94 14.18 3.58 8.50
N PRO A 95 15.18 3.21 7.67
CA PRO A 95 16.58 3.61 7.88
C PRO A 95 16.78 5.12 8.06
N TRP A 96 15.88 5.93 7.54
CA TRP A 96 15.91 7.40 7.63
C TRP A 96 15.06 7.95 8.79
N GLY A 97 14.54 7.08 9.65
CA GLY A 97 13.77 7.49 10.82
C GLY A 97 12.29 7.80 10.56
N VAL A 98 11.79 7.58 9.35
CA VAL A 98 10.36 7.81 9.04
C VAL A 98 9.51 6.67 9.61
N PRO A 99 8.44 6.98 10.39
CA PRO A 99 7.54 5.94 10.92
C PRO A 99 6.94 5.07 9.82
N THR A 100 6.93 3.75 10.02
CA THR A 100 6.40 2.79 9.03
C THR A 100 4.94 2.45 9.27
N LEU A 101 4.43 2.65 10.49
CA LEU A 101 3.05 2.38 10.85
C LEU A 101 2.22 3.65 10.89
N GLY A 102 1.22 3.74 10.03
CA GLY A 102 0.22 4.80 10.05
C GLY A 102 0.68 6.18 9.58
N TYR A 103 1.94 6.34 9.19
CA TYR A 103 2.45 7.61 8.69
C TYR A 103 1.85 7.96 7.32
N ARG A 104 1.46 9.21 7.14
CA ARG A 104 0.89 9.69 5.88
C ARG A 104 2.00 10.06 4.91
N THR A 105 2.26 9.18 3.95
CA THR A 105 3.27 9.42 2.90
C THR A 105 2.74 10.20 1.70
N ARG A 106 1.42 10.32 1.54
CA ARG A 106 0.82 11.15 0.49
C ARG A 106 1.19 12.62 0.73
N LYS A 107 1.76 13.28 -0.28
CA LYS A 107 2.06 14.71 -0.22
C LYS A 107 0.77 15.50 0.00
N LYS A 108 0.84 16.54 0.82
CA LYS A 108 -0.25 17.50 1.02
C LYS A 108 -0.44 18.35 -0.23
N ASN A 109 -1.63 18.89 -0.40
CA ASN A 109 -1.97 19.85 -1.47
C ASN A 109 -1.68 19.31 -2.89
N LYS A 110 -1.99 18.04 -3.14
CA LYS A 110 -1.98 17.51 -4.51
C LYS A 110 -3.19 18.01 -5.27
N GLY A 111 -3.00 18.49 -6.49
CA GLY A 111 -4.11 18.92 -7.36
C GLY A 111 -5.22 17.86 -7.52
N SER A 112 -4.86 16.59 -7.42
CA SER A 112 -5.84 15.48 -7.45
C SER A 112 -6.64 15.29 -6.16
N ASP A 113 -6.47 16.13 -5.13
CA ASP A 113 -7.22 16.03 -3.88
C ASP A 113 -8.67 16.52 -4.08
N SER A 114 -8.90 17.45 -4.99
CA SER A 114 -10.24 17.89 -5.40
C SER A 114 -11.10 16.77 -5.98
N ALA A 115 -10.48 15.75 -6.58
CA ALA A 115 -11.18 14.59 -7.13
C ALA A 115 -11.53 13.52 -6.08
N ILE A 116 -11.17 13.69 -4.82
CA ILE A 116 -11.47 12.75 -3.75
C ILE A 116 -12.78 13.15 -3.08
N VAL A 117 -13.86 12.42 -3.35
CA VAL A 117 -15.17 12.63 -2.71
C VAL A 117 -15.15 12.11 -1.27
N ARG A 118 -14.57 10.94 -1.05
CA ARG A 118 -14.42 10.33 0.27
C ARG A 118 -13.09 9.58 0.36
N GLY A 119 -12.27 9.91 1.34
CA GLY A 119 -11.02 9.21 1.60
C GLY A 119 -11.22 7.75 2.02
N ARG A 120 -10.16 6.94 1.90
CA ARG A 120 -10.19 5.55 2.38
C ARG A 120 -10.53 5.49 3.88
N ARG A 121 -11.24 4.44 4.29
CA ARG A 121 -11.48 4.19 5.72
C ARG A 121 -10.14 4.01 6.43
N ARG A 122 -9.92 4.78 7.47
CA ARG A 122 -8.82 4.55 8.40
C ARG A 122 -9.26 3.48 9.38
N GLY A 123 -8.38 2.56 9.74
CA GLY A 123 -8.60 1.71 10.91
C GLY A 123 -8.91 2.59 12.13
N LYS A 124 -9.54 2.04 13.14
CA LYS A 124 -9.85 2.72 14.41
C LYS A 124 -8.56 3.10 15.15
N GLY A 125 -7.79 4.03 14.63
CA GLY A 125 -6.71 4.70 15.33
C GLY A 125 -7.29 5.92 16.03
N LYS A 126 -6.93 6.14 17.29
CA LYS A 126 -7.35 7.29 18.09
C LYS A 126 -7.30 8.56 17.25
N GLN A 127 -8.42 9.25 17.16
CA GLN A 127 -8.45 10.64 16.73
C GLN A 127 -7.58 11.42 17.72
N ARG A 128 -6.55 12.05 17.23
CA ARG A 128 -5.84 13.14 17.89
C ARG A 128 -6.19 14.41 17.16
#